data_708307202634456efdbcfd55e4faa13a
#
_entry.id   708307202634456efdbcfd55e4faa13a
#
_cell.length_a   1.000
_cell.length_b   1.000
_cell.length_c   1.000
_cell.angle_alpha   90.00
_cell.angle_beta   90.00
_cell.angle_gamma   90.00
#
_symmetry.space_group_name_H-M   'P 1'
#
loop_
_entity.id
_entity.type
_entity.pdbx_description
1 polymer ?
#
loop_
_entity_poly.entity_id
_entity_poly.type
_entity_poly.pdbx_seq_one_letter_code
_entity_poly.pdbx_strand_id
1 'polypeptide(L)'
;IDITYSSDTRLFTIEDNGVGINEYDLEHFIAQIGASYYTSTDFFNQQLKYEPYSHYGIGLCSCFTVSKAVLIESKKDKVINTAWNISNPQDTAPVMAKWFGESGQIEYVISQKKTPGTRISIPVKPSYAPYIDLDFIVETIKHYMLTLPIPVNIRCDTKEVCLSQPKAKWNYPMNELVGMNIIRVDNSLLEGYVAIYHPKHKGYFHKSTLY
;
A
#
# COMPACT_ATOMS: atom_id res chain seq x y z
N ILE A 1 -1.52 -10.23 -1.57
CA ILE A 1 -0.34 -9.41 -1.23
C ILE A 1 0.52 -10.22 -0.28
N ASP A 2 1.82 -10.27 -0.55
CA ASP A 2 2.80 -10.97 0.29
C ASP A 2 3.77 -9.94 0.88
N ILE A 3 3.90 -9.95 2.21
CA ILE A 3 4.85 -9.13 2.95
C ILE A 3 5.86 -10.05 3.60
N THR A 4 7.15 -9.81 3.36
CA THR A 4 8.21 -10.60 3.96
C THR A 4 9.24 -9.70 4.63
N TYR A 5 9.75 -10.15 5.78
CA TYR A 5 10.91 -9.56 6.43
C TYR A 5 11.89 -10.65 6.85
N SER A 6 13.15 -10.44 6.52
CA SER A 6 14.26 -11.28 6.98
C SER A 6 15.18 -10.46 7.84
N SER A 7 15.32 -10.84 9.10
CA SER A 7 16.20 -10.17 10.07
C SER A 7 17.68 -10.32 9.70
N ASP A 8 18.07 -11.47 9.13
CA ASP A 8 19.45 -11.76 8.72
C ASP A 8 19.93 -10.80 7.62
N THR A 9 19.11 -10.59 6.61
CA THR A 9 19.42 -9.70 5.48
C THR A 9 18.93 -8.27 5.70
N ARG A 10 18.08 -8.04 6.69
CA ARG A 10 17.35 -6.79 6.95
C ARG A 10 16.57 -6.32 5.73
N LEU A 11 16.02 -7.26 4.97
CA LEU A 11 15.26 -6.97 3.78
C LEU A 11 13.76 -7.08 4.08
N PHE A 12 13.06 -5.96 3.93
CA PHE A 12 11.60 -5.91 3.96
C PHE A 12 11.09 -5.88 2.52
N THR A 13 10.15 -6.76 2.20
CA THR A 13 9.62 -6.88 0.84
C THR A 13 8.10 -6.89 0.86
N ILE A 14 7.49 -6.14 -0.05
CA ILE A 14 6.06 -6.18 -0.33
C ILE A 14 5.92 -6.61 -1.79
N GLU A 15 5.14 -7.64 -2.04
CA GLU A 15 4.85 -8.14 -3.38
C GLU A 15 3.35 -8.29 -3.60
N ASP A 16 2.88 -7.83 -4.76
CA ASP A 16 1.53 -8.06 -5.23
C ASP A 16 1.54 -8.81 -6.58
N ASN A 17 0.42 -9.40 -6.91
CA ASN A 17 0.14 -10.01 -8.20
C ASN A 17 -0.89 -9.18 -8.99
N GLY A 18 -0.89 -7.88 -8.81
CA GLY A 18 -1.75 -6.94 -9.49
C GLY A 18 -1.33 -6.68 -10.95
N VAL A 19 -1.80 -5.60 -11.49
CA VAL A 19 -1.58 -5.22 -12.89
C VAL A 19 -0.13 -4.85 -13.20
N GLY A 20 0.68 -4.59 -12.18
CA GLY A 20 2.04 -4.13 -12.32
C GLY A 20 2.17 -2.73 -12.93
N ILE A 21 3.42 -2.28 -13.06
CA ILE A 21 3.80 -1.01 -13.67
C ILE A 21 4.88 -1.24 -14.72
N ASN A 22 4.98 -0.34 -15.69
CA ASN A 22 6.07 -0.29 -16.65
C ASN A 22 7.04 0.86 -16.32
N GLU A 23 8.05 1.07 -17.18
CA GLU A 23 9.03 2.14 -17.00
C GLU A 23 8.38 3.53 -17.01
N TYR A 24 7.43 3.76 -17.89
CA TYR A 24 6.67 5.01 -17.95
C TYR A 24 5.92 5.29 -16.65
N ASP A 25 5.19 4.30 -16.10
CA ASP A 25 4.47 4.45 -14.83
C ASP A 25 5.44 4.73 -13.68
N LEU A 26 6.61 4.08 -13.69
CA LEU A 26 7.62 4.29 -12.67
C LEU A 26 8.13 5.73 -12.70
N GLU A 27 8.49 6.26 -13.88
CA GLU A 27 9.05 7.60 -14.04
C GLU A 27 8.01 8.70 -13.75
N HIS A 28 6.77 8.51 -14.20
CA HIS A 28 5.76 9.58 -14.17
C HIS A 28 4.90 9.59 -12.90
N PHE A 29 4.76 8.45 -12.21
CA PHE A 29 3.89 8.35 -11.04
C PHE A 29 4.60 7.90 -9.78
N ILE A 30 5.57 6.99 -9.87
CA ILE A 30 6.24 6.45 -8.68
C ILE A 30 7.40 7.34 -8.24
N ALA A 31 8.23 7.77 -9.17
CA ALA A 31 9.43 8.55 -8.92
C ALA A 31 9.19 10.07 -8.83
N GLN A 32 7.98 10.52 -9.09
CA GLN A 32 7.59 11.92 -8.95
C GLN A 32 6.82 12.13 -7.65
N ILE A 33 7.40 12.87 -6.73
CA ILE A 33 6.75 13.22 -5.48
C ILE A 33 5.49 14.04 -5.77
N GLY A 34 4.35 13.58 -5.25
CA GLY A 34 3.05 14.24 -5.44
C GLY A 34 2.30 13.79 -6.70
N ALA A 35 2.91 12.99 -7.59
CA ALA A 35 2.21 12.36 -8.68
C ALA A 35 1.55 11.05 -8.24
N SER A 36 0.33 10.80 -8.69
CA SER A 36 -0.39 9.56 -8.40
C SER A 36 -1.07 9.03 -9.64
N TYR A 37 -0.82 7.78 -9.97
CA TYR A 37 -1.54 7.08 -11.04
C TYR A 37 -3.06 7.10 -10.82
N TYR A 38 -3.48 7.00 -9.57
CA TYR A 38 -4.88 6.97 -9.17
C TYR A 38 -5.65 8.29 -9.41
N THR A 39 -4.93 9.38 -9.68
CA THR A 39 -5.52 10.67 -10.09
C THR A 39 -5.39 10.92 -11.59
N SER A 40 -4.84 9.97 -12.34
CA SER A 40 -4.66 10.09 -13.79
C SER A 40 -5.95 9.83 -14.56
N THR A 41 -6.05 10.41 -15.74
CA THR A 41 -7.15 10.13 -16.69
C THR A 41 -7.21 8.66 -17.06
N ASP A 42 -6.05 7.99 -17.16
CA ASP A 42 -5.96 6.56 -17.49
C ASP A 42 -6.61 5.69 -16.41
N PHE A 43 -6.43 6.05 -15.14
CA PHE A 43 -7.08 5.36 -14.03
C PHE A 43 -8.60 5.56 -14.06
N PHE A 44 -9.08 6.79 -14.23
CA PHE A 44 -10.51 7.08 -14.28
C PHE A 44 -11.21 6.39 -15.45
N ASN A 45 -10.54 6.26 -16.59
CA ASN A 45 -11.10 5.58 -17.77
C ASN A 45 -11.27 4.06 -17.57
N GLN A 46 -10.62 3.46 -16.60
CA GLN A 46 -10.77 2.03 -16.29
C GLN A 46 -12.09 1.69 -15.59
N GLN A 47 -12.81 2.68 -15.05
CA GLN A 47 -14.11 2.51 -14.37
C GLN A 47 -14.08 1.41 -13.29
N LEU A 48 -12.97 1.30 -12.56
CA LEU A 48 -12.82 0.30 -11.52
C LEU A 48 -13.81 0.58 -10.38
N LYS A 49 -14.46 -0.47 -9.88
CA LYS A 49 -15.38 -0.42 -8.73
C LYS A 49 -14.62 -0.38 -7.38
N TYR A 50 -13.49 0.27 -7.37
CA TYR A 50 -12.59 0.24 -6.23
C TYR A 50 -11.97 1.61 -6.07
N GLU A 51 -12.01 2.13 -4.86
CA GLU A 51 -11.38 3.39 -4.51
C GLU A 51 -10.00 3.13 -3.92
N PRO A 52 -8.92 3.67 -4.52
CA PRO A 52 -7.58 3.46 -4.01
C PRO A 52 -7.35 4.26 -2.71
N TYR A 53 -6.62 3.66 -1.77
CA TYR A 53 -6.23 4.34 -0.53
C TYR A 53 -5.19 5.44 -0.75
N SER A 54 -4.41 5.35 -1.82
CA SER A 54 -3.31 6.29 -2.11
C SER A 54 -3.72 7.31 -3.15
N HIS A 55 -3.73 8.58 -2.76
CA HIS A 55 -4.08 9.69 -3.66
C HIS A 55 -2.95 10.71 -3.84
N TYR A 56 -1.98 10.74 -2.91
CA TYR A 56 -1.05 11.85 -2.79
C TYR A 56 0.32 11.62 -3.42
N GLY A 57 0.63 10.39 -3.87
CA GLY A 57 1.92 10.07 -4.50
C GLY A 57 3.16 10.28 -3.62
N ILE A 58 3.00 10.26 -2.27
CA ILE A 58 4.10 10.47 -1.32
C ILE A 58 4.42 9.26 -0.46
N GLY A 59 3.54 8.24 -0.46
CA GLY A 59 3.65 7.10 0.45
C GLY A 59 4.97 6.34 0.32
N LEU A 60 5.43 6.09 -0.90
CA LEU A 60 6.66 5.35 -1.13
C LEU A 60 7.91 6.12 -0.65
N CYS A 61 7.88 7.45 -0.70
CA CYS A 61 8.99 8.27 -0.22
C CYS A 61 9.26 8.09 1.28
N SER A 62 8.25 7.68 2.07
CA SER A 62 8.42 7.41 3.50
C SER A 62 9.41 6.27 3.78
N CYS A 63 9.60 5.36 2.81
CA CYS A 63 10.56 4.27 2.92
C CYS A 63 12.01 4.77 3.11
N PHE A 64 12.33 5.97 2.63
CA PHE A 64 13.67 6.55 2.77
C PHE A 64 14.01 6.97 4.22
N THR A 65 13.02 7.06 5.10
CA THR A 65 13.26 7.21 6.53
C THR A 65 14.03 6.00 7.07
N VAL A 66 13.63 4.79 6.68
CA VAL A 66 14.16 3.53 7.18
C VAL A 66 15.18 2.87 6.24
N SER A 67 15.32 3.37 5.02
CA SER A 67 16.23 2.83 3.99
C SER A 67 17.01 3.94 3.29
N LYS A 68 18.12 3.59 2.64
CA LYS A 68 18.86 4.51 1.76
C LYS A 68 18.39 4.41 0.31
N ALA A 69 17.87 3.24 -0.06
CA ALA A 69 17.37 2.99 -1.40
C ALA A 69 16.21 1.99 -1.34
N VAL A 70 15.36 2.03 -2.35
CA VAL A 70 14.24 1.11 -2.56
C VAL A 70 14.45 0.43 -3.91
N LEU A 71 14.27 -0.88 -3.97
CA LEU A 71 14.26 -1.63 -5.22
C LEU A 71 12.81 -1.89 -5.61
N ILE A 72 12.46 -1.54 -6.83
CA ILE A 72 11.13 -1.74 -7.41
C ILE A 72 11.29 -2.66 -8.61
N GLU A 73 10.71 -3.84 -8.55
CA GLU A 73 10.67 -4.78 -9.66
C GLU A 73 9.22 -5.02 -10.06
N SER A 74 8.88 -4.79 -11.31
CA SER A 74 7.51 -4.91 -11.77
C SER A 74 7.42 -5.40 -13.21
N LYS A 75 6.25 -5.95 -13.52
CA LYS A 75 5.87 -6.29 -14.89
C LYS A 75 4.40 -5.95 -15.09
N LYS A 76 4.12 -5.13 -16.09
CA LYS A 76 2.74 -4.73 -16.43
C LYS A 76 2.00 -5.86 -17.14
N ASP A 77 0.71 -6.04 -16.81
CA ASP A 77 -0.16 -7.00 -17.49
C ASP A 77 -0.59 -6.44 -18.87
N LYS A 78 -0.69 -7.35 -19.85
CA LYS A 78 -1.16 -7.02 -21.20
C LYS A 78 -2.66 -6.72 -21.27
N VAL A 79 -3.44 -7.22 -20.33
CA VAL A 79 -4.91 -7.23 -20.39
C VAL A 79 -5.51 -5.83 -20.13
N ILE A 80 -4.75 -4.92 -19.52
CA ILE A 80 -5.22 -3.55 -19.26
C ILE A 80 -4.72 -2.62 -20.36
N ASN A 81 -5.19 -2.88 -21.58
CA ASN A 81 -5.08 -1.93 -22.67
C ASN A 81 -6.26 -0.95 -22.57
N THR A 82 -6.02 0.24 -22.07
CA THR A 82 -6.88 1.36 -22.38
C THR A 82 -6.86 1.60 -23.88
N ALA A 83 -7.97 2.05 -24.45
CA ALA A 83 -8.18 2.23 -25.90
C ALA A 83 -7.14 3.16 -26.59
N TRP A 84 -6.21 3.72 -25.86
CA TRP A 84 -5.13 4.61 -26.31
C TRP A 84 -3.75 3.98 -26.36
N ASN A 85 -3.53 2.84 -25.70
CA ASN A 85 -2.29 2.11 -25.80
C ASN A 85 -2.37 1.09 -26.92
N ILE A 86 -2.10 1.54 -28.13
CA ILE A 86 -1.70 0.65 -29.22
C ILE A 86 -0.46 -0.05 -28.70
N SER A 87 -0.61 -1.32 -28.39
CA SER A 87 0.35 -2.21 -27.75
C SER A 87 1.77 -2.05 -28.32
N ASN A 88 2.55 -1.21 -27.65
CA ASN A 88 4.00 -1.28 -27.80
C ASN A 88 4.46 -2.49 -26.97
N PRO A 89 5.13 -3.49 -27.55
CA PRO A 89 5.66 -4.62 -26.79
C PRO A 89 6.55 -4.22 -25.62
N GLN A 90 7.15 -3.03 -25.66
CA GLN A 90 7.95 -2.46 -24.58
C GLN A 90 7.10 -2.07 -23.35
N ASP A 91 5.80 -1.79 -23.51
CA ASP A 91 4.91 -1.40 -22.41
C ASP A 91 4.69 -2.52 -21.38
N THR A 92 4.97 -3.76 -21.77
CA THR A 92 4.88 -4.93 -20.88
C THR A 92 6.25 -5.54 -20.55
N ALA A 93 7.34 -4.90 -20.93
CA ALA A 93 8.67 -5.30 -20.53
C ALA A 93 8.80 -5.21 -19.00
N PRO A 94 9.42 -6.20 -18.34
CA PRO A 94 9.65 -6.10 -16.92
C PRO A 94 10.66 -4.97 -16.64
N VAL A 95 10.36 -4.17 -15.61
CA VAL A 95 11.22 -3.10 -15.13
C VAL A 95 11.77 -3.46 -13.76
N MET A 96 13.04 -3.15 -13.53
CA MET A 96 13.65 -3.17 -12.20
C MET A 96 14.45 -1.89 -12.03
N ALA A 97 14.16 -1.15 -10.96
CA ALA A 97 14.80 0.10 -10.68
C ALA A 97 15.23 0.19 -9.22
N LYS A 98 16.38 0.77 -8.98
CA LYS A 98 16.88 1.12 -7.66
C LYS A 98 16.77 2.63 -7.50
N TRP A 99 15.94 3.07 -6.59
CA TRP A 99 15.71 4.47 -6.31
C TRP A 99 16.43 4.87 -5.01
N PHE A 100 17.31 5.87 -5.10
CA PHE A 100 18.12 6.35 -3.97
C PHE A 100 17.48 7.58 -3.34
N GLY A 101 17.21 7.51 -2.03
CA GLY A 101 16.55 8.58 -1.31
C GLY A 101 17.33 9.88 -1.16
N GLU A 102 18.67 9.79 -1.03
CA GLU A 102 19.51 10.97 -0.82
C GLU A 102 19.71 11.78 -2.12
N SER A 103 19.90 11.10 -3.25
CA SER A 103 20.16 11.75 -4.54
C SER A 103 18.93 11.92 -5.41
N GLY A 104 17.86 11.18 -5.12
CA GLY A 104 16.71 11.05 -6.00
C GLY A 104 16.99 10.29 -7.30
N GLN A 105 18.20 9.76 -7.48
CA GLN A 105 18.59 9.03 -8.68
C GLN A 105 17.89 7.68 -8.78
N ILE A 106 17.62 7.29 -10.01
CA ILE A 106 17.07 5.97 -10.34
C ILE A 106 18.09 5.27 -11.26
N GLU A 107 18.46 4.07 -10.83
CA GLU A 107 19.31 3.19 -11.62
C GLU A 107 18.47 2.01 -12.11
N TYR A 108 18.39 1.83 -13.42
CA TYR A 108 17.70 0.70 -14.01
C TYR A 108 18.59 -0.54 -14.03
N VAL A 109 17.98 -1.67 -13.72
CA VAL A 109 18.62 -2.99 -13.70
C VAL A 109 17.79 -3.93 -14.58
N ILE A 110 18.42 -4.94 -15.13
CA ILE A 110 17.73 -5.94 -15.93
C ILE A 110 16.82 -6.78 -15.02
N SER A 111 15.52 -6.75 -15.30
CA SER A 111 14.54 -7.60 -14.61
C SER A 111 14.27 -8.87 -15.41
N GLN A 112 14.05 -9.97 -14.69
CA GLN A 112 13.63 -11.25 -15.26
C GLN A 112 12.22 -11.64 -14.80
N LYS A 113 11.46 -10.71 -14.21
CA LYS A 113 10.10 -10.98 -13.71
C LYS A 113 9.20 -11.45 -14.86
N LYS A 114 8.62 -12.63 -14.71
CA LYS A 114 7.81 -13.29 -15.76
C LYS A 114 6.32 -13.01 -15.59
N THR A 115 5.87 -12.87 -14.37
CA THR A 115 4.46 -12.68 -14.01
C THR A 115 4.13 -11.22 -13.73
N PRO A 116 2.92 -10.74 -14.07
CA PRO A 116 2.46 -9.42 -13.68
C PRO A 116 2.48 -9.21 -12.17
N GLY A 117 2.52 -7.94 -11.77
CA GLY A 117 2.57 -7.51 -10.37
C GLY A 117 3.83 -6.74 -10.03
N THR A 118 3.89 -6.23 -8.83
CA THR A 118 4.99 -5.38 -8.35
C THR A 118 5.60 -5.95 -7.08
N ARG A 119 6.93 -5.90 -7.00
CA ARG A 119 7.71 -6.20 -5.81
C ARG A 119 8.50 -4.96 -5.42
N ILE A 120 8.33 -4.52 -4.18
CA ILE A 120 9.09 -3.44 -3.57
C ILE A 120 9.95 -4.04 -2.47
N SER A 121 11.27 -3.86 -2.58
CA SER A 121 12.25 -4.36 -1.60
C SER A 121 12.98 -3.20 -0.94
N ILE A 122 12.99 -3.20 0.38
CA ILE A 122 13.45 -2.10 1.24
C ILE A 122 14.56 -2.66 2.15
N PRO A 123 15.84 -2.41 1.82
CA PRO A 123 16.95 -2.73 2.72
C PRO A 123 16.89 -1.84 3.97
N VAL A 124 16.50 -2.39 5.10
CA VAL A 124 16.29 -1.64 6.34
C VAL A 124 17.62 -1.26 7.00
N LYS A 125 17.74 0.01 7.41
CA LYS A 125 18.92 0.48 8.18
C LYS A 125 19.05 -0.29 9.50
N PRO A 126 20.28 -0.60 9.94
CA PRO A 126 20.51 -1.36 11.19
C PRO A 126 19.82 -0.79 12.42
N SER A 127 19.66 0.54 12.49
CA SER A 127 19.02 1.23 13.61
C SER A 127 17.52 0.94 13.74
N TYR A 128 16.85 0.52 12.67
CA TYR A 128 15.42 0.22 12.67
C TYR A 128 15.12 -1.28 12.72
N ALA A 129 16.08 -2.12 12.30
CA ALA A 129 15.90 -3.55 12.22
C ALA A 129 15.42 -4.22 13.53
N PRO A 130 15.90 -3.83 14.75
CA PRO A 130 15.45 -4.43 16.00
C PRO A 130 13.98 -4.19 16.34
N TYR A 131 13.31 -3.23 15.68
CA TYR A 131 11.90 -2.89 15.92
C TYR A 131 10.94 -3.56 14.97
N ILE A 132 11.45 -4.33 14.00
CA ILE A 132 10.63 -4.99 13.00
C ILE A 132 10.52 -6.47 13.34
N ASP A 133 9.35 -6.89 13.79
CA ASP A 133 8.98 -8.27 13.99
C ASP A 133 7.58 -8.55 13.45
N LEU A 134 7.13 -9.79 13.55
CA LEU A 134 5.81 -10.17 13.04
C LEU A 134 4.68 -9.40 13.72
N ASP A 135 4.75 -9.23 15.03
CA ASP A 135 3.69 -8.57 15.81
C ASP A 135 3.60 -7.08 15.46
N PHE A 136 4.74 -6.41 15.32
CA PHE A 136 4.79 -5.01 14.86
C PHE A 136 4.17 -4.84 13.48
N ILE A 137 4.48 -5.72 12.51
CA ILE A 137 3.93 -5.65 11.16
C ILE A 137 2.41 -5.87 11.20
N VAL A 138 1.96 -6.90 11.91
CA VAL A 138 0.53 -7.25 12.04
C VAL A 138 -0.26 -6.12 12.68
N GLU A 139 0.21 -5.60 13.82
CA GLU A 139 -0.49 -4.54 14.54
C GLU A 139 -0.49 -3.22 13.73
N THR A 140 0.60 -2.92 13.01
CA THR A 140 0.65 -1.77 12.10
C THR A 140 -0.41 -1.89 11.00
N ILE A 141 -0.53 -3.05 10.35
CA ILE A 141 -1.54 -3.26 9.31
C ILE A 141 -2.94 -3.13 9.89
N LYS A 142 -3.25 -3.77 11.00
CA LYS A 142 -4.56 -3.68 11.67
C LYS A 142 -4.91 -2.25 12.10
N HIS A 143 -3.91 -1.48 12.51
CA HIS A 143 -4.11 -0.10 12.96
C HIS A 143 -4.47 0.84 11.82
N TYR A 144 -3.81 0.70 10.67
CA TYR A 144 -3.98 1.62 9.54
C TYR A 144 -4.96 1.15 8.49
N MET A 145 -5.24 -0.15 8.42
CA MET A 145 -6.13 -0.74 7.43
C MET A 145 -7.37 -1.35 8.09
N LEU A 146 -8.47 -0.61 8.09
CA LEU A 146 -9.75 -1.06 8.67
C LEU A 146 -10.35 -2.22 7.90
N THR A 147 -10.06 -2.31 6.60
CA THR A 147 -10.50 -3.42 5.76
C THR A 147 -9.31 -3.98 4.98
N LEU A 148 -9.32 -5.27 4.76
CA LEU A 148 -8.38 -6.00 3.93
C LEU A 148 -9.21 -6.85 2.96
N PRO A 149 -9.72 -6.26 1.86
CA PRO A 149 -10.54 -6.96 0.88
C PRO A 149 -9.74 -8.05 0.15
N ILE A 150 -8.42 -7.92 0.13
CA ILE A 150 -7.48 -8.87 -0.45
C ILE A 150 -6.65 -9.47 0.70
N PRO A 151 -6.46 -10.80 0.76
CA PRO A 151 -5.62 -11.43 1.76
C PRO A 151 -4.19 -10.89 1.73
N VAL A 152 -3.63 -10.65 2.91
CA VAL A 152 -2.24 -10.23 3.11
C VAL A 152 -1.51 -11.33 3.88
N ASN A 153 -0.60 -12.00 3.20
CA ASN A 153 0.27 -13.00 3.80
C ASN A 153 1.52 -12.31 4.34
N ILE A 154 1.83 -12.53 5.59
CA ILE A 154 2.98 -11.90 6.24
C ILE A 154 3.91 -13.00 6.72
N ARG A 155 5.17 -12.92 6.33
CA ARG A 155 6.23 -13.79 6.82
C ARG A 155 7.35 -12.94 7.42
N CYS A 156 7.68 -13.24 8.66
CA CYS A 156 8.81 -12.63 9.35
C CYS A 156 9.71 -13.75 9.85
N ASP A 157 10.87 -13.90 9.23
CA ASP A 157 11.78 -15.03 9.40
C ASP A 157 11.06 -16.39 9.22
N THR A 158 10.89 -17.14 10.31
CA THR A 158 10.24 -18.46 10.32
C THR A 158 8.75 -18.40 10.68
N LYS A 159 8.25 -17.24 11.08
CA LYS A 159 6.85 -17.06 11.49
C LYS A 159 6.04 -16.53 10.33
N GLU A 160 4.80 -16.98 10.22
CA GLU A 160 3.88 -16.51 9.18
C GLU A 160 2.45 -16.37 9.69
N VAL A 161 1.71 -15.44 9.08
CA VAL A 161 0.28 -15.22 9.34
C VAL A 161 -0.39 -14.68 8.07
N CYS A 162 -1.65 -15.03 7.87
CA CYS A 162 -2.49 -14.47 6.83
C CYS A 162 -3.56 -13.58 7.46
N LEU A 163 -3.62 -12.33 7.04
CA LEU A 163 -4.65 -11.37 7.43
C LEU A 163 -5.67 -11.24 6.30
N SER A 164 -6.95 -11.30 6.66
CA SER A 164 -8.05 -11.04 5.75
C SER A 164 -9.20 -10.44 6.54
N GLN A 165 -9.64 -9.27 6.15
CA GLN A 165 -10.75 -8.55 6.79
C GLN A 165 -11.56 -7.82 5.73
N PRO A 166 -12.42 -8.53 4.97
CA PRO A 166 -13.14 -7.95 3.84
C PRO A 166 -14.19 -6.90 4.23
N LYS A 167 -14.57 -6.86 5.52
CA LYS A 167 -15.48 -5.86 6.07
C LYS A 167 -14.86 -5.20 7.28
N ALA A 168 -15.07 -3.91 7.45
CA ALA A 168 -14.65 -3.20 8.64
C ALA A 168 -15.25 -3.86 9.88
N LYS A 169 -14.40 -4.21 10.85
CA LYS A 169 -14.84 -4.58 12.19
C LYS A 169 -14.79 -3.32 13.04
N TRP A 170 -15.93 -2.85 13.48
CA TRP A 170 -16.02 -1.75 14.42
C TRP A 170 -15.52 -2.23 15.78
N ASN A 171 -14.27 -1.95 16.10
CA ASN A 171 -13.60 -2.45 17.31
C ASN A 171 -13.89 -1.62 18.56
N TYR A 172 -14.78 -0.62 18.47
CA TYR A 172 -15.17 0.12 19.66
C TYR A 172 -16.34 -0.56 20.34
N PRO A 173 -16.17 -1.13 21.54
CA PRO A 173 -17.29 -1.57 22.33
C PRO A 173 -18.19 -0.37 22.60
N MET A 174 -19.50 -0.52 22.36
CA MET A 174 -20.49 0.55 22.51
C MET A 174 -20.47 1.21 23.91
N ASN A 175 -19.93 0.53 24.91
CA ASN A 175 -19.74 1.05 26.27
C ASN A 175 -18.63 2.10 26.38
N GLU A 176 -17.65 2.13 25.47
CA GLU A 176 -16.62 3.18 25.43
C GLU A 176 -17.10 4.47 24.77
N LEU A 177 -18.22 4.40 24.06
CA LEU A 177 -18.87 5.54 23.42
C LEU A 177 -19.88 6.25 24.33
N VAL A 178 -19.95 5.88 25.59
CA VAL A 178 -20.87 6.49 26.59
C VAL A 178 -20.51 7.97 26.77
N GLY A 179 -21.50 8.82 26.54
CA GLY A 179 -21.36 10.29 26.64
C GLY A 179 -21.07 11.01 25.32
N MET A 180 -21.05 10.27 24.20
CA MET A 180 -20.99 10.85 22.87
C MET A 180 -22.37 10.85 22.21
N ASN A 181 -22.67 11.92 21.48
CA ASN A 181 -23.82 11.87 20.56
C ASN A 181 -23.43 11.02 19.36
N ILE A 182 -23.96 9.80 19.28
CA ILE A 182 -23.67 8.84 18.25
C ILE A 182 -24.85 8.77 17.29
N ILE A 183 -24.57 8.93 16.02
CA ILE A 183 -25.53 8.70 14.95
C ILE A 183 -25.07 7.46 14.20
N ARG A 184 -25.87 6.40 14.24
CA ARG A 184 -25.66 5.24 13.37
C ARG A 184 -26.11 5.58 11.95
N VAL A 185 -25.24 5.36 11.01
CA VAL A 185 -25.54 5.44 9.58
C VAL A 185 -25.57 4.02 9.05
N ASP A 186 -26.70 3.60 8.52
CA ASP A 186 -26.91 2.25 7.99
C ASP A 186 -27.84 2.36 6.77
N ASN A 187 -27.24 2.42 5.61
CA ASN A 187 -27.95 2.46 4.34
C ASN A 187 -27.20 1.64 3.27
N SER A 188 -27.74 1.59 2.05
CA SER A 188 -27.18 0.80 0.95
C SER A 188 -25.77 1.22 0.50
N LEU A 189 -25.32 2.41 0.88
CA LEU A 189 -24.03 3.00 0.47
C LEU A 189 -23.05 3.12 1.63
N LEU A 190 -23.55 3.32 2.85
CA LEU A 190 -22.74 3.64 4.01
C LEU A 190 -23.23 2.85 5.22
N GLU A 191 -22.29 2.19 5.92
CA GLU A 191 -22.50 1.60 7.23
C GLU A 191 -21.46 2.15 8.20
N GLY A 192 -21.91 2.74 9.30
CA GLY A 192 -20.99 3.30 10.28
C GLY A 192 -21.63 4.10 11.40
N TYR A 193 -20.79 4.81 12.11
CA TYR A 193 -21.20 5.71 13.18
C TYR A 193 -20.55 7.08 13.02
N VAL A 194 -21.32 8.13 13.20
CA VAL A 194 -20.83 9.49 13.37
C VAL A 194 -20.95 9.83 14.84
N ALA A 195 -19.83 10.15 15.49
CA ALA A 195 -19.80 10.53 16.90
C ALA A 195 -19.28 11.95 17.05
N ILE A 196 -19.99 12.76 17.85
CA ILE A 196 -19.49 14.10 18.24
C ILE A 196 -18.66 13.92 19.50
N TYR A 197 -17.40 14.24 19.37
CA TYR A 197 -16.43 14.13 20.47
C TYR A 197 -16.67 15.17 21.56
N HIS A 198 -16.63 14.74 22.82
CA HIS A 198 -16.62 15.64 23.96
C HIS A 198 -15.17 15.93 24.37
N PRO A 199 -14.74 17.22 24.48
CA PRO A 199 -13.33 17.61 24.67
C PRO A 199 -12.70 17.10 25.97
N LYS A 200 -13.46 16.53 26.90
CA LYS A 200 -12.93 15.91 28.13
C LYS A 200 -12.34 14.52 27.93
N HIS A 201 -12.59 13.85 26.81
CA HIS A 201 -12.00 12.57 26.51
C HIS A 201 -10.75 12.78 25.64
N LYS A 202 -9.58 12.53 26.21
CA LYS A 202 -8.31 12.46 25.48
C LYS A 202 -8.24 11.11 24.74
N GLY A 203 -9.02 10.95 23.70
CA GLY A 203 -8.98 9.76 22.84
C GLY A 203 -8.37 10.08 21.49
N TYR A 204 -7.68 9.13 20.92
CA TYR A 204 -7.14 9.25 19.56
C TYR A 204 -8.29 9.19 18.55
N PHE A 205 -8.36 10.17 17.67
CA PHE A 205 -9.26 10.11 16.52
C PHE A 205 -8.71 9.12 15.51
N HIS A 206 -9.42 8.04 15.27
CA HIS A 206 -9.20 7.26 14.07
C HIS A 206 -9.94 7.95 12.92
N LYS A 207 -9.22 8.27 11.89
CA LYS A 207 -9.79 8.78 10.65
C LYS A 207 -10.71 7.68 10.10
N SER A 208 -12.02 7.90 10.15
CA SER A 208 -12.96 7.03 9.48
C SER A 208 -12.75 7.18 7.98
N THR A 209 -12.50 6.08 7.30
CA THR A 209 -12.55 6.05 5.85
C THR A 209 -14.02 5.87 5.46
N LEU A 210 -14.58 6.84 4.76
CA LEU A 210 -15.88 6.70 4.10
C LEU A 210 -15.65 5.82 2.88
N TYR A 211 -16.46 4.78 2.74
CA TYR A 211 -16.49 3.90 1.57
C TYR A 211 -17.68 4.25 0.69
#